data_b26e30121ba22f0552212a3bc8959918
#
_entry.id   b26e30121ba22f0552212a3bc8959918
#
_cell.length_a   1.000
_cell.length_b   1.000
_cell.length_c   1.000
_cell.angle_alpha   90.00
_cell.angle_beta   90.00
_cell.angle_gamma   90.00
#
_symmetry.space_group_name_H-M   'P 1'
#
loop_
_entity.id
_entity.type
_entity.pdbx_description
1 polymer ?
#
loop_
_entity_poly.entity_id
_entity_poly.type
_entity_poly.pdbx_seq_one_letter_code
_entity_poly.pdbx_strand_id
1 'polypeptide(L)'
;KDKGVLLFAMGDGNHSLATAKACYENLKKTMSEEEYLNHPARYALVELVNLHSKALEFEAINRVIFDTNPEDLVEKLKEYYVINKDGNGEKFEIITKDIDEVWYIENPKSNISVGSIQMFLDEYLKENPGKVDYIHGEDVTKELTHKSNKNVGFIFDAMPKSELFKTVILDGSLPRKTFSMGHSYDKRYYLEARKIK
;
A
#
# COMPACT_ATOMS: atom_id res chain seq x y z
N LYS A 1 -1.93 -15.73 24.32
CA LYS A 1 -3.30 -15.76 23.73
C LYS A 1 -3.16 -16.37 22.36
N ASP A 2 -3.76 -17.54 22.12
CA ASP A 2 -3.81 -18.17 20.82
C ASP A 2 -4.57 -17.23 19.87
N LYS A 3 -3.83 -16.60 18.95
CA LYS A 3 -4.43 -15.89 17.83
C LYS A 3 -4.96 -16.98 16.89
N GLY A 4 -6.25 -16.95 16.58
CA GLY A 4 -6.85 -17.89 15.63
C GLY A 4 -6.14 -17.86 14.28
N VAL A 5 -6.36 -18.90 13.47
CA VAL A 5 -5.79 -18.98 12.12
C VAL A 5 -6.40 -17.88 11.25
N LEU A 6 -5.56 -17.07 10.62
CA LEU A 6 -5.98 -16.09 9.61
C LEU A 6 -6.24 -16.83 8.29
N LEU A 7 -7.51 -17.08 7.96
CA LEU A 7 -7.90 -17.83 6.75
C LEU A 7 -8.02 -16.95 5.52
N PHE A 8 -8.43 -15.70 5.70
CA PHE A 8 -8.69 -14.76 4.61
C PHE A 8 -8.05 -13.41 4.90
N ALA A 9 -7.51 -12.78 3.88
CA ALA A 9 -7.03 -11.41 3.92
C ALA A 9 -7.65 -10.63 2.75
N MET A 10 -8.05 -9.37 3.02
CA MET A 10 -8.54 -8.49 1.96
C MET A 10 -7.36 -7.97 1.16
N GLY A 11 -7.19 -8.43 -0.05
CA GLY A 11 -6.08 -8.05 -0.94
C GLY A 11 -6.37 -6.80 -1.77
N ASP A 12 -7.64 -6.54 -2.11
CA ASP A 12 -8.06 -5.33 -2.84
C ASP A 12 -9.47 -4.91 -2.39
N GLY A 13 -9.81 -3.63 -2.57
CA GLY A 13 -11.12 -3.09 -2.18
C GLY A 13 -11.30 -2.83 -0.68
N ASN A 14 -10.22 -2.75 0.11
CA ASN A 14 -10.24 -2.58 1.56
C ASN A 14 -11.07 -1.36 2.00
N HIS A 15 -10.90 -0.21 1.34
CA HIS A 15 -11.66 0.99 1.66
C HIS A 15 -13.14 0.85 1.32
N SER A 16 -13.47 0.23 0.19
CA SER A 16 -14.86 -0.02 -0.22
C SER A 16 -15.57 -0.94 0.78
N LEU A 17 -14.91 -2.01 1.20
CA LEU A 17 -15.47 -2.93 2.19
C LEU A 17 -15.63 -2.26 3.57
N ALA A 18 -14.64 -1.48 4.01
CA ALA A 18 -14.73 -0.73 5.26
C ALA A 18 -15.87 0.30 5.24
N THR A 19 -16.04 1.01 4.13
CA THR A 19 -17.15 1.95 3.92
C THR A 19 -18.51 1.23 3.92
N ALA A 20 -18.63 0.12 3.21
CA ALA A 20 -19.86 -0.69 3.20
C ALA A 20 -20.23 -1.17 4.62
N LYS A 21 -19.25 -1.64 5.39
CA LYS A 21 -19.43 -2.00 6.80
C LYS A 21 -19.92 -0.81 7.62
N ALA A 22 -19.29 0.35 7.52
CA ALA A 22 -19.66 1.55 8.25
C ALA A 22 -21.10 2.00 7.92
N CYS A 23 -21.48 1.95 6.64
CA CYS A 23 -22.85 2.22 6.19
C CYS A 23 -23.85 1.27 6.84
N TYR A 24 -23.58 -0.04 6.84
CA TYR A 24 -24.43 -1.02 7.47
C TYR A 24 -24.56 -0.80 8.99
N GLU A 25 -23.46 -0.57 9.71
CA GLU A 25 -23.48 -0.30 11.15
C GLU A 25 -24.28 0.99 11.50
N ASN A 26 -24.29 1.97 10.60
CA ASN A 26 -25.15 3.14 10.79
C ASN A 26 -26.63 2.83 10.54
N LEU A 27 -26.96 2.04 9.52
CA LEU A 27 -28.33 1.60 9.24
C LEU A 27 -28.92 0.78 10.40
N LYS A 28 -28.13 -0.10 11.01
CA LYS A 28 -28.56 -0.90 12.17
C LYS A 28 -29.15 -0.06 13.30
N LYS A 29 -28.66 1.15 13.50
CA LYS A 29 -29.15 2.04 14.58
C LYS A 29 -30.60 2.47 14.43
N THR A 30 -31.16 2.35 13.21
CA THR A 30 -32.52 2.77 12.86
C THR A 30 -33.46 1.60 12.58
N MET A 31 -33.02 0.36 12.79
CA MET A 31 -33.73 -0.86 12.42
C MET A 31 -33.94 -1.75 13.67
N SER A 32 -35.00 -2.54 13.67
CA SER A 32 -35.17 -3.65 14.59
C SER A 32 -34.15 -4.77 14.30
N GLU A 33 -34.00 -5.69 15.27
CA GLU A 33 -33.06 -6.82 15.10
C GLU A 33 -33.42 -7.69 13.91
N GLU A 34 -34.68 -7.97 13.69
CA GLU A 34 -35.17 -8.77 12.56
C GLU A 34 -34.87 -8.09 11.23
N GLU A 35 -35.08 -6.77 11.13
CA GLU A 35 -34.81 -6.00 9.92
C GLU A 35 -33.32 -5.97 9.57
N TYR A 36 -32.43 -5.66 10.51
CA TYR A 36 -31.01 -5.56 10.18
C TYR A 36 -30.38 -6.93 9.89
N LEU A 37 -30.83 -8.02 10.53
CA LEU A 37 -30.33 -9.36 10.25
C LEU A 37 -30.67 -9.83 8.84
N ASN A 38 -31.77 -9.37 8.27
CA ASN A 38 -32.23 -9.73 6.92
C ASN A 38 -31.90 -8.66 5.86
N HIS A 39 -31.32 -7.54 6.27
CA HIS A 39 -31.04 -6.42 5.36
C HIS A 39 -29.95 -6.75 4.34
N PRO A 40 -30.12 -6.44 3.03
CA PRO A 40 -29.14 -6.74 1.99
C PRO A 40 -27.79 -6.07 2.19
N ALA A 41 -27.71 -4.91 2.86
CA ALA A 41 -26.45 -4.23 3.18
C ALA A 41 -25.56 -4.99 4.18
N ARG A 42 -26.09 -6.06 4.83
CA ARG A 42 -25.32 -6.97 5.68
C ARG A 42 -24.22 -7.73 4.91
N TYR A 43 -24.38 -7.87 3.61
CA TYR A 43 -23.52 -8.67 2.76
C TYR A 43 -22.80 -7.80 1.75
N ALA A 44 -21.53 -8.12 1.48
CA ALA A 44 -20.77 -7.56 0.38
C ALA A 44 -20.40 -8.68 -0.59
N LEU A 45 -20.43 -8.37 -1.89
CA LEU A 45 -19.91 -9.28 -2.91
C LEU A 45 -18.37 -9.25 -2.86
N VAL A 46 -17.77 -10.40 -2.76
CA VAL A 46 -16.30 -10.57 -2.78
C VAL A 46 -15.92 -11.68 -3.73
N GLU A 47 -14.75 -11.56 -4.34
CA GLU A 47 -14.12 -12.64 -5.09
C GLU A 47 -13.11 -13.35 -4.18
N LEU A 48 -13.24 -14.67 -4.06
CA LEU A 48 -12.27 -15.48 -3.34
C LEU A 48 -11.16 -15.91 -4.30
N VAL A 49 -9.96 -15.42 -4.07
CA VAL A 49 -8.79 -15.69 -4.91
C VAL A 49 -7.82 -16.61 -4.19
N ASN A 50 -7.31 -17.62 -4.91
CA ASN A 50 -6.25 -18.46 -4.40
C ASN A 50 -4.91 -17.72 -4.47
N LEU A 51 -4.36 -17.33 -3.31
CA LEU A 51 -3.07 -16.65 -3.19
C LEU A 51 -1.92 -17.40 -3.87
N HIS A 52 -1.98 -18.74 -3.89
CA HIS A 52 -0.95 -19.60 -4.47
C HIS A 52 -1.10 -19.81 -5.99
N SER A 53 -2.15 -19.25 -6.62
CA SER A 53 -2.30 -19.29 -8.07
C SER A 53 -1.09 -18.68 -8.76
N LYS A 54 -0.55 -19.38 -9.76
CA LYS A 54 0.57 -18.86 -10.57
C LYS A 54 0.17 -17.66 -11.44
N ALA A 55 -1.13 -17.55 -11.75
CA ALA A 55 -1.67 -16.44 -12.53
C ALA A 55 -1.84 -15.14 -11.69
N LEU A 56 -1.77 -15.24 -10.36
CA LEU A 56 -1.83 -14.08 -9.49
C LEU A 56 -0.43 -13.57 -9.25
N GLU A 57 -0.12 -12.38 -9.72
CA GLU A 57 1.13 -11.70 -9.48
C GLU A 57 0.90 -10.44 -8.62
N PHE A 58 1.84 -10.14 -7.74
CA PHE A 58 1.86 -8.89 -6.99
C PHE A 58 2.81 -7.92 -7.68
N GLU A 59 2.30 -6.75 -7.97
CA GLU A 59 3.11 -5.66 -8.52
C GLU A 59 3.41 -4.66 -7.42
N ALA A 60 4.67 -4.24 -7.33
CA ALA A 60 5.05 -3.14 -6.47
C ALA A 60 4.35 -1.85 -6.92
N ILE A 61 3.94 -1.06 -5.95
CA ILE A 61 3.47 0.31 -6.19
C ILE A 61 4.54 1.25 -5.68
N ASN A 62 5.16 1.97 -6.61
CA ASN A 62 6.22 2.93 -6.35
C ASN A 62 5.66 4.26 -5.84
N ARG A 63 6.53 5.16 -5.41
CA ARG A 63 6.15 6.52 -4.98
C ARG A 63 6.92 7.55 -5.79
N VAL A 64 6.22 8.61 -6.16
CA VAL A 64 6.86 9.85 -6.60
C VAL A 64 6.36 10.98 -5.71
N ILE A 65 7.28 11.72 -5.15
CA ILE A 65 7.01 12.93 -4.39
C ILE A 65 7.26 14.11 -5.31
N PHE A 66 6.21 14.81 -5.65
CA PHE A 66 6.24 16.01 -6.50
C PHE A 66 6.43 17.26 -5.66
N ASP A 67 7.05 18.28 -6.25
CA ASP A 67 7.18 19.62 -5.70
C ASP A 67 7.77 19.67 -4.28
N THR A 68 8.77 18.82 -4.02
CA THR A 68 9.53 18.79 -2.76
C THR A 68 10.93 19.38 -2.95
N ASN A 69 11.71 19.40 -1.85
CA ASN A 69 13.15 19.64 -1.91
C ASN A 69 13.89 18.29 -1.80
N PRO A 70 14.50 17.78 -2.89
CA PRO A 70 15.15 16.47 -2.87
C PRO A 70 16.32 16.38 -1.90
N GLU A 71 17.12 17.41 -1.76
CA GLU A 71 18.28 17.42 -0.86
C GLU A 71 17.82 17.31 0.60
N ASP A 72 16.87 18.13 1.00
CA ASP A 72 16.29 18.10 2.34
C ASP A 72 15.57 16.75 2.62
N LEU A 73 14.81 16.23 1.67
CA LEU A 73 14.15 14.93 1.82
C LEU A 73 15.16 13.80 2.05
N VAL A 74 16.24 13.79 1.27
CA VAL A 74 17.32 12.79 1.39
C VAL A 74 18.05 12.92 2.73
N GLU A 75 18.32 14.13 3.18
CA GLU A 75 18.93 14.41 4.49
C GLU A 75 18.03 13.92 5.63
N LYS A 76 16.76 14.29 5.60
CA LYS A 76 15.76 13.85 6.58
C LYS A 76 15.54 12.34 6.59
N LEU A 77 15.59 11.69 5.45
CA LEU A 77 15.52 10.23 5.36
C LEU A 77 16.71 9.57 6.08
N LYS A 78 17.92 10.10 5.92
CA LYS A 78 19.13 9.62 6.60
C LYS A 78 19.14 9.93 8.10
N GLU A 79 18.44 10.98 8.53
CA GLU A 79 18.22 11.25 9.95
C GLU A 79 17.19 10.29 10.55
N TYR A 80 16.17 9.92 9.78
CA TYR A 80 15.07 9.07 10.23
C TYR A 80 15.44 7.59 10.29
N TYR A 81 16.30 7.13 9.37
CA TYR A 81 16.79 5.76 9.27
C TYR A 81 18.31 5.71 9.09
N VAL A 82 18.91 4.64 9.62
CA VAL A 82 20.29 4.29 9.25
C VAL A 82 20.26 3.68 7.84
N ILE A 83 20.86 4.38 6.91
CA ILE A 83 20.92 4.02 5.49
C ILE A 83 22.32 3.53 5.13
N ASN A 84 22.40 2.42 4.42
CA ASN A 84 23.65 1.89 3.86
C ASN A 84 23.51 1.53 2.37
N LYS A 85 24.63 1.13 1.77
CA LYS A 85 24.73 0.66 0.36
C LYS A 85 25.37 -0.73 0.26
N ASP A 86 25.57 -1.40 1.38
CA ASP A 86 26.32 -2.66 1.48
C ASP A 86 25.41 -3.90 1.38
N GLY A 87 24.12 -3.73 1.33
CA GLY A 87 23.15 -4.80 1.17
C GLY A 87 22.47 -5.25 2.46
N ASN A 88 22.76 -4.60 3.59
CA ASN A 88 22.15 -4.95 4.87
C ASN A 88 20.83 -4.20 5.11
N GLY A 89 19.72 -4.92 5.20
CA GLY A 89 18.44 -4.35 5.56
C GLY A 89 17.38 -4.37 4.45
N GLU A 90 16.38 -3.51 4.55
CA GLU A 90 15.32 -3.40 3.57
C GLU A 90 15.75 -2.59 2.35
N LYS A 91 15.75 -3.24 1.19
CA LYS A 91 16.13 -2.65 -0.10
C LYS A 91 15.06 -1.71 -0.64
N PHE A 92 15.48 -0.58 -1.16
CA PHE A 92 14.70 0.31 -2.03
C PHE A 92 15.64 1.06 -3.00
N GLU A 93 15.11 1.53 -4.12
CA GLU A 93 15.82 2.43 -5.02
C GLU A 93 15.31 3.85 -4.81
N ILE A 94 16.21 4.81 -4.74
CA ILE A 94 15.90 6.23 -4.65
C ILE A 94 16.39 6.95 -5.90
N ILE A 95 15.52 7.79 -6.45
CA ILE A 95 15.77 8.51 -7.68
C ILE A 95 15.50 9.99 -7.44
N THR A 96 16.45 10.81 -7.86
CA THR A 96 16.32 12.25 -8.00
C THR A 96 16.91 12.65 -9.35
N LYS A 97 17.09 13.92 -9.61
CA LYS A 97 17.87 14.37 -10.77
C LYS A 97 19.32 13.87 -10.75
N ASP A 98 19.91 13.81 -9.53
CA ASP A 98 21.35 13.58 -9.34
C ASP A 98 21.65 12.21 -8.67
N ILE A 99 20.63 11.49 -8.22
CA ILE A 99 20.71 10.19 -7.57
C ILE A 99 19.85 9.19 -8.35
N ASP A 100 20.41 8.03 -8.64
CA ASP A 100 19.70 6.83 -9.12
C ASP A 100 20.47 5.65 -8.51
N GLU A 101 20.07 5.27 -7.27
CA GLU A 101 20.84 4.36 -6.45
C GLU A 101 19.96 3.42 -5.64
N VAL A 102 20.49 2.22 -5.40
CA VAL A 102 19.91 1.24 -4.47
C VAL A 102 20.45 1.47 -3.07
N TRP A 103 19.55 1.66 -2.12
CA TRP A 103 19.85 1.86 -0.72
C TRP A 103 19.16 0.83 0.15
N TYR A 104 19.62 0.69 1.40
CA TYR A 104 19.11 -0.27 2.37
C TYR A 104 18.85 0.42 3.69
N ILE A 105 17.72 0.10 4.34
CA ILE A 105 17.36 0.59 5.67
C ILE A 105 17.81 -0.47 6.70
N GLU A 106 18.73 -0.13 7.57
CA GLU A 106 19.03 -0.93 8.75
C GLU A 106 17.98 -0.70 9.84
N ASN A 107 17.61 -1.77 10.55
CA ASN A 107 16.62 -1.70 11.64
C ASN A 107 15.31 -1.00 11.23
N PRO A 108 14.63 -1.47 10.16
CA PRO A 108 13.43 -0.87 9.65
C PRO A 108 12.29 -0.91 10.67
N LYS A 109 11.35 0.05 10.58
CA LYS A 109 10.17 0.13 11.47
C LYS A 109 8.99 -0.71 10.97
N SER A 110 9.02 -1.19 9.75
CA SER A 110 8.06 -2.10 9.13
C SER A 110 8.77 -3.37 8.69
N ASN A 111 8.05 -4.44 8.36
CA ASN A 111 8.65 -5.67 7.78
C ASN A 111 8.75 -5.61 6.24
N ILE A 112 8.48 -4.46 5.64
CA ILE A 112 8.57 -4.22 4.18
C ILE A 112 9.07 -2.81 3.91
N SER A 113 9.97 -2.65 2.95
CA SER A 113 10.61 -1.36 2.64
C SER A 113 9.61 -0.27 2.24
N VAL A 114 8.56 -0.63 1.49
CA VAL A 114 7.48 0.31 1.15
C VAL A 114 6.75 0.84 2.39
N GLY A 115 6.63 0.03 3.44
CA GLY A 115 6.05 0.42 4.72
C GLY A 115 6.96 1.38 5.46
N SER A 116 8.24 1.06 5.56
CA SER A 116 9.24 1.92 6.20
C SER A 116 9.33 3.30 5.53
N ILE A 117 9.42 3.32 4.20
CA ILE A 117 9.44 4.60 3.45
C ILE A 117 8.12 5.36 3.59
N GLN A 118 6.95 4.68 3.58
CA GLN A 118 5.67 5.36 3.78
C GLN A 118 5.57 6.01 5.16
N MET A 119 6.05 5.35 6.22
CA MET A 119 6.09 5.94 7.56
C MET A 119 6.95 7.22 7.60
N PHE A 120 8.10 7.20 6.96
CA PHE A 120 8.93 8.40 6.81
C PHE A 120 8.21 9.51 6.05
N LEU A 121 7.61 9.19 4.89
CA LEU A 121 6.91 10.17 4.06
C LEU A 121 5.70 10.79 4.78
N ASP A 122 4.96 9.99 5.55
CA ASP A 122 3.81 10.47 6.34
C ASP A 122 4.25 11.46 7.43
N GLU A 123 5.47 11.33 7.99
CA GLU A 123 6.03 12.31 8.91
C GLU A 123 6.61 13.52 8.17
N TYR A 124 7.41 13.29 7.14
CA TYR A 124 8.07 14.35 6.38
C TYR A 124 7.08 15.36 5.79
N LEU A 125 6.00 14.85 5.16
CA LEU A 125 5.01 15.70 4.48
C LEU A 125 4.05 16.44 5.42
N LYS A 126 4.14 16.25 6.74
CA LYS A 126 3.41 17.11 7.70
C LYS A 126 3.99 18.50 7.80
N GLU A 127 5.31 18.63 7.65
CA GLU A 127 6.04 19.88 7.90
C GLU A 127 6.74 20.41 6.64
N ASN A 128 6.84 19.60 5.59
CA ASN A 128 7.58 19.92 4.37
C ASN A 128 6.68 19.92 3.13
N PRO A 129 7.02 20.71 2.12
CA PRO A 129 6.27 20.74 0.87
C PRO A 129 6.45 19.43 0.11
N GLY A 130 5.41 19.05 -0.63
CA GLY A 130 5.41 17.91 -1.51
C GLY A 130 4.06 17.23 -1.56
N LYS A 131 3.88 16.44 -2.62
CA LYS A 131 2.69 15.63 -2.83
C LYS A 131 3.11 14.24 -3.28
N VAL A 132 2.77 13.22 -2.50
CA VAL A 132 3.02 11.83 -2.88
C VAL A 132 1.97 11.33 -3.87
N ASP A 133 2.42 10.67 -4.92
CA ASP A 133 1.59 9.86 -5.80
C ASP A 133 2.11 8.42 -5.89
N TYR A 134 1.24 7.50 -6.28
CA TYR A 134 1.42 6.06 -6.25
C TYR A 134 1.47 5.54 -7.68
N ILE A 135 2.62 5.05 -8.09
CA ILE A 135 2.94 4.80 -9.49
C ILE A 135 3.14 3.31 -9.75
N HIS A 136 2.50 2.80 -10.79
CA HIS A 136 2.76 1.47 -11.32
C HIS A 136 3.87 1.52 -12.37
N GLY A 137 4.82 0.61 -12.24
CA GLY A 137 5.94 0.45 -13.16
C GLY A 137 7.13 1.34 -12.81
N GLU A 138 8.31 0.76 -12.96
CA GLU A 138 9.60 1.38 -12.70
C GLU A 138 9.89 2.50 -13.71
N ASP A 139 9.73 2.21 -15.02
CA ASP A 139 9.98 3.17 -16.09
C ASP A 139 9.16 4.45 -15.94
N VAL A 140 7.87 4.31 -15.60
CA VAL A 140 6.98 5.46 -15.38
C VAL A 140 7.42 6.26 -14.15
N THR A 141 7.87 5.57 -13.10
CA THR A 141 8.39 6.23 -11.89
C THR A 141 9.63 7.05 -12.21
N LYS A 142 10.58 6.49 -12.95
CA LYS A 142 11.80 7.18 -13.41
C LYS A 142 11.45 8.37 -14.31
N GLU A 143 10.58 8.18 -15.29
CA GLU A 143 10.13 9.25 -16.19
C GLU A 143 9.51 10.42 -15.41
N LEU A 144 8.59 10.15 -14.49
CA LEU A 144 7.93 11.19 -13.70
C LEU A 144 8.88 11.91 -12.75
N THR A 145 9.82 11.18 -12.17
CA THR A 145 10.85 11.78 -11.31
C THR A 145 11.73 12.74 -12.08
N HIS A 146 12.19 12.34 -13.27
CA HIS A 146 13.09 13.17 -14.09
C HIS A 146 12.41 14.39 -14.76
N LYS A 147 11.09 14.49 -14.76
CA LYS A 147 10.35 15.66 -15.28
C LYS A 147 10.66 16.96 -14.54
N SER A 148 11.13 16.87 -13.29
CA SER A 148 11.45 18.07 -12.49
C SER A 148 12.59 17.77 -11.52
N ASN A 149 13.44 18.74 -11.28
CA ASN A 149 14.46 18.67 -10.23
C ASN A 149 13.89 18.83 -8.81
N LYS A 150 12.58 18.94 -8.67
CA LYS A 150 11.85 18.98 -7.40
C LYS A 150 11.10 17.68 -7.10
N ASN A 151 11.38 16.62 -7.86
CA ASN A 151 10.74 15.33 -7.67
C ASN A 151 11.72 14.32 -7.07
N VAL A 152 11.18 13.41 -6.26
CA VAL A 152 11.90 12.25 -5.71
C VAL A 152 11.09 11.00 -5.98
N GLY A 153 11.71 9.98 -6.56
CA GLY A 153 11.13 8.66 -6.80
C GLY A 153 11.64 7.63 -5.81
N PHE A 154 10.76 6.71 -5.41
CA PHE A 154 11.11 5.51 -4.67
C PHE A 154 10.56 4.28 -5.40
N ILE A 155 11.44 3.32 -5.69
CA ILE A 155 11.10 2.06 -6.33
C ILE A 155 11.33 0.93 -5.34
N PHE A 156 10.42 -0.03 -5.33
CA PHE A 156 10.41 -1.16 -4.42
C PHE A 156 10.33 -2.47 -5.16
N ASP A 157 10.92 -3.51 -4.59
CA ASP A 157 10.68 -4.87 -5.05
C ASP A 157 9.23 -5.28 -4.73
N ALA A 158 8.65 -6.09 -5.61
CA ALA A 158 7.33 -6.65 -5.36
C ALA A 158 7.34 -7.56 -4.12
N MET A 159 6.36 -7.39 -3.24
CA MET A 159 6.24 -8.24 -2.05
C MET A 159 5.97 -9.70 -2.47
N PRO A 160 6.75 -10.68 -2.00
CA PRO A 160 6.43 -12.08 -2.24
C PRO A 160 5.07 -12.45 -1.65
N LYS A 161 4.27 -13.23 -2.38
CA LYS A 161 2.94 -13.66 -1.92
C LYS A 161 2.97 -14.41 -0.59
N SER A 162 4.05 -15.16 -0.33
CA SER A 162 4.28 -15.86 0.93
C SER A 162 4.37 -14.95 2.15
N GLU A 163 4.77 -13.69 1.95
CA GLU A 163 4.94 -12.73 3.05
C GLU A 163 3.63 -12.00 3.41
N LEU A 164 2.58 -12.05 2.57
CA LEU A 164 1.34 -11.33 2.80
C LEU A 164 0.72 -11.62 4.17
N PHE A 165 0.44 -12.89 4.45
CA PHE A 165 -0.20 -13.28 5.72
C PHE A 165 0.71 -13.04 6.91
N LYS A 166 2.00 -13.34 6.77
CA LYS A 166 3.00 -13.10 7.82
C LYS A 166 3.08 -11.62 8.18
N THR A 167 3.18 -10.75 7.19
CA THR A 167 3.24 -9.29 7.40
C THR A 167 1.96 -8.77 8.06
N VAL A 168 0.78 -9.20 7.59
CA VAL A 168 -0.51 -8.82 8.21
C VAL A 168 -0.63 -9.30 9.65
N ILE A 169 -0.10 -10.47 9.98
CA ILE A 169 -0.11 -11.01 11.36
C ILE A 169 0.83 -10.22 12.28
N LEU A 170 1.99 -9.82 11.78
CA LEU A 170 3.03 -9.13 12.57
C LEU A 170 2.76 -7.62 12.66
N ASP A 171 2.54 -6.95 11.53
CA ASP A 171 2.43 -5.50 11.42
C ASP A 171 0.98 -5.00 11.47
N GLY A 172 0.00 -5.89 11.34
CA GLY A 172 -1.40 -5.50 11.18
C GLY A 172 -1.76 -5.17 9.73
N SER A 173 -2.60 -4.16 9.53
CA SER A 173 -2.98 -3.74 8.17
C SER A 173 -1.80 -3.12 7.44
N LEU A 174 -1.56 -3.58 6.21
CA LEU A 174 -0.53 -3.03 5.34
C LEU A 174 -0.81 -1.54 5.04
N PRO A 175 0.24 -0.74 4.81
CA PRO A 175 0.08 0.62 4.31
C PRO A 175 -0.75 0.64 3.01
N ARG A 176 -1.49 1.72 2.80
CA ARG A 176 -2.23 1.87 1.54
C ARG A 176 -1.29 1.83 0.34
N LYS A 177 -1.75 1.22 -0.73
CA LYS A 177 -0.98 1.13 -1.98
C LYS A 177 0.40 0.47 -1.80
N THR A 178 0.45 -0.61 -1.03
CA THR A 178 1.67 -1.43 -0.88
C THR A 178 1.96 -2.22 -2.14
N PHE A 179 0.94 -2.84 -2.72
CA PHE A 179 1.02 -3.61 -3.96
C PHE A 179 -0.31 -3.56 -4.72
N SER A 180 -0.27 -3.97 -5.98
CA SER A 180 -1.46 -4.31 -6.77
C SER A 180 -1.52 -5.82 -6.99
N MET A 181 -2.72 -6.38 -6.92
CA MET A 181 -2.98 -7.77 -7.29
C MET A 181 -3.30 -7.84 -8.78
N GLY A 182 -2.31 -8.21 -9.59
CA GLY A 182 -2.40 -8.25 -11.04
C GLY A 182 -2.47 -6.88 -11.71
N HIS A 183 -2.35 -6.88 -13.02
CA HIS A 183 -2.44 -5.69 -13.84
C HIS A 183 -3.88 -5.17 -13.93
N SER A 184 -4.04 -3.91 -14.31
CA SER A 184 -5.37 -3.28 -14.44
C SER A 184 -6.26 -3.98 -15.45
N TYR A 185 -5.69 -4.53 -16.52
CA TYR A 185 -6.42 -5.28 -17.56
C TYR A 185 -6.83 -6.69 -17.12
N ASP A 186 -6.25 -7.24 -16.06
CA ASP A 186 -6.65 -8.52 -15.47
C ASP A 186 -7.84 -8.38 -14.53
N LYS A 187 -8.13 -7.16 -14.08
CA LYS A 187 -9.23 -6.88 -13.16
C LYS A 187 -10.56 -6.89 -13.89
N ARG A 188 -11.50 -7.68 -13.36
CA ARG A 188 -12.84 -7.77 -13.92
C ARG A 188 -13.65 -6.51 -13.62
N TYR A 189 -14.48 -6.11 -14.58
CA TYR A 189 -15.50 -5.11 -14.33
C TYR A 189 -16.62 -5.69 -13.46
N TYR A 190 -17.09 -4.91 -12.51
CA TYR A 190 -18.30 -5.25 -11.76
C TYR A 190 -19.52 -4.99 -12.63
N LEU A 191 -20.16 -6.07 -13.08
CA LEU A 191 -21.38 -5.99 -13.92
C LEU A 191 -22.65 -6.03 -13.09
N GLU A 192 -22.55 -6.37 -11.81
CA GLU A 192 -23.67 -6.47 -10.91
C GLU A 192 -23.59 -5.38 -9.83
N ALA A 193 -24.72 -4.73 -9.61
CA ALA A 193 -24.93 -3.80 -8.52
C ALA A 193 -26.27 -4.07 -7.85
N ARG A 194 -26.36 -3.85 -6.56
CA ARG A 194 -27.61 -3.95 -5.81
C ARG A 194 -27.84 -2.69 -4.99
N LYS A 195 -29.11 -2.37 -4.81
CA LYS A 195 -29.51 -1.28 -3.94
C LYS A 195 -29.28 -1.71 -2.49
N ILE A 196 -28.66 -0.86 -1.68
CA ILE A 196 -28.37 -1.07 -0.26
C ILE A 196 -29.18 -0.15 0.65
N LYS A 197 -30.08 0.69 0.08
CA LYS A 197 -31.03 1.55 0.77
C LYS A 197 -32.41 1.34 0.17
#